data_3e4711b5035f7049871fbc48ee92b494
#
_entry.id   3e4711b5035f7049871fbc48ee92b494
#
_cell.length_a   1.000
_cell.length_b   1.000
_cell.length_c   1.000
_cell.angle_alpha   90.00
_cell.angle_beta   90.00
_cell.angle_gamma   90.00
#
_symmetry.space_group_name_H-M   'P 1'
#
loop_
_entity.id
_entity.type
_entity.pdbx_description
1 polymer ?
#
loop_
_entity_poly.entity_id
_entity_poly.type
_entity_poly.pdbx_seq_one_letter_code
_entity_poly.pdbx_strand_id
1 'polypeptide(L)'
;NRMNYISVREIRGKEIVESISDNKAKVVVDPTMLIDRAIWEKMCVPICEKNGYIFCYFLGKRREGREQAIKLKKETGLKIIVLKHLDGYIEEDDSFGDEAPFDVGPEKFISYIKNATYVLTDSFHGTVFSILFNKKFVTFYRNNPDDALSKNSRIDSLLGLLGLADRVFSNLDIYKTIIEEIDYDGVTNKLNSLQAESR
;
A
#
# COMPACT_ATOMS: atom_id res chain seq x y z
N ASN A 1 -16.56 -26.76 16.78
CA ASN A 1 -16.37 -25.29 16.66
C ASN A 1 -15.81 -24.77 17.98
N ARG A 2 -14.52 -24.30 17.95
CA ARG A 2 -13.85 -23.77 19.16
C ARG A 2 -13.76 -22.24 19.19
N MET A 3 -14.19 -21.57 18.11
CA MET A 3 -14.13 -20.12 17.99
C MET A 3 -15.54 -19.53 18.06
N ASN A 4 -15.75 -18.59 18.97
CA ASN A 4 -17.03 -17.90 19.12
C ASN A 4 -17.15 -16.70 18.17
N TYR A 5 -16.03 -16.08 17.79
CA TYR A 5 -15.96 -14.93 16.92
C TYR A 5 -14.80 -15.09 15.94
N ILE A 6 -15.06 -14.76 14.66
CA ILE A 6 -14.06 -14.77 13.62
C ILE A 6 -14.08 -13.39 12.94
N SER A 7 -12.92 -12.75 12.86
CA SER A 7 -12.74 -11.54 12.07
C SER A 7 -11.64 -11.74 11.03
N VAL A 8 -11.82 -11.13 9.88
CA VAL A 8 -10.90 -11.17 8.75
C VAL A 8 -10.75 -9.78 8.17
N ARG A 9 -9.62 -9.48 7.53
CA ARG A 9 -9.35 -8.14 7.01
C ARG A 9 -9.67 -7.96 5.51
N GLU A 10 -10.30 -8.95 4.90
CA GLU A 10 -10.65 -8.93 3.48
C GLU A 10 -11.93 -9.73 3.20
N ILE A 11 -12.67 -9.32 2.16
CA ILE A 11 -13.93 -9.97 1.78
C ILE A 11 -13.69 -11.42 1.39
N ARG A 12 -12.63 -11.71 0.65
CA ARG A 12 -12.29 -13.08 0.25
C ARG A 12 -12.03 -14.00 1.43
N GLY A 13 -11.38 -13.48 2.48
CA GLY A 13 -11.18 -14.24 3.73
C GLY A 13 -12.50 -14.60 4.41
N LYS A 14 -13.49 -13.70 4.38
CA LYS A 14 -14.85 -13.99 4.87
C LYS A 14 -15.51 -15.11 4.07
N GLU A 15 -15.49 -15.01 2.74
CA GLU A 15 -16.05 -16.04 1.85
C GLU A 15 -15.43 -17.42 2.11
N ILE A 16 -14.10 -17.49 2.28
CA ILE A 16 -13.41 -18.75 2.58
C ILE A 16 -13.88 -19.32 3.92
N VAL A 17 -13.90 -18.53 4.99
CA VAL A 17 -14.36 -18.99 6.31
C VAL A 17 -15.80 -19.52 6.25
N GLU A 18 -16.68 -18.77 5.60
CA GLU A 18 -18.10 -19.13 5.49
C GLU A 18 -18.35 -20.32 4.53
N SER A 19 -17.40 -20.63 3.64
CA SER A 19 -17.49 -21.80 2.75
C SER A 19 -17.05 -23.12 3.41
N ILE A 20 -16.19 -23.03 4.44
CA ILE A 20 -15.62 -24.22 5.11
C ILE A 20 -16.15 -24.44 6.53
N SER A 21 -17.00 -23.54 7.02
CA SER A 21 -17.59 -23.64 8.37
C SER A 21 -18.95 -22.93 8.43
N ASP A 22 -19.76 -23.31 9.43
CA ASP A 22 -21.04 -22.65 9.74
C ASP A 22 -20.86 -21.30 10.46
N ASN A 23 -19.61 -20.92 10.77
CA ASN A 23 -19.31 -19.67 11.46
C ASN A 23 -19.44 -18.48 10.50
N LYS A 24 -19.99 -17.38 11.02
CA LYS A 24 -19.97 -16.09 10.34
C LYS A 24 -18.66 -15.37 10.63
N ALA A 25 -18.07 -14.78 9.59
CA ALA A 25 -16.89 -13.94 9.73
C ALA A 25 -17.23 -12.46 9.50
N LYS A 26 -16.69 -11.59 10.35
CA LYS A 26 -16.80 -10.14 10.19
C LYS A 26 -15.57 -9.61 9.47
N VAL A 27 -15.79 -8.78 8.44
CA VAL A 27 -14.68 -8.04 7.82
C VAL A 27 -14.37 -6.83 8.69
N VAL A 28 -13.11 -6.68 9.08
CA VAL A 28 -12.60 -5.58 9.91
C VAL A 28 -11.38 -4.96 9.24
N VAL A 29 -11.02 -3.73 9.60
CA VAL A 29 -9.80 -3.11 9.08
C VAL A 29 -8.55 -3.83 9.61
N ASP A 30 -7.45 -3.70 8.87
CA ASP A 30 -6.15 -4.19 9.33
C ASP A 30 -5.78 -3.49 10.65
N PRO A 31 -5.16 -4.20 11.64
CA PRO A 31 -4.78 -3.60 12.92
C PRO A 31 -3.95 -2.32 12.82
N THR A 32 -3.13 -2.17 11.77
CA THR A 32 -2.38 -0.94 11.53
C THR A 32 -3.27 0.28 11.30
N MET A 33 -4.48 0.07 10.79
CA MET A 33 -5.46 1.13 10.56
C MET A 33 -6.32 1.45 11.79
N LEU A 34 -6.25 0.64 12.87
CA LEU A 34 -6.92 0.95 14.15
C LEU A 34 -6.14 1.95 15.00
N ILE A 35 -4.89 2.19 14.65
CA ILE A 35 -4.00 3.13 15.35
C ILE A 35 -4.13 4.49 14.68
N ASP A 36 -4.30 5.54 15.48
CA ASP A 36 -4.42 6.90 15.00
C ASP A 36 -3.15 7.35 14.26
N ARG A 37 -3.34 8.08 13.17
CA ARG A 37 -2.26 8.66 12.37
C ARG A 37 -1.22 9.39 13.21
N ALA A 38 -1.67 10.17 14.22
CA ALA A 38 -0.78 10.94 15.09
C ALA A 38 0.19 10.04 15.89
N ILE A 39 -0.19 8.79 16.19
CA ILE A 39 0.70 7.83 16.86
C ILE A 39 1.77 7.36 15.89
N TRP A 40 1.40 7.02 14.66
CA TRP A 40 2.36 6.66 13.61
C TRP A 40 3.33 7.80 13.31
N GLU A 41 2.85 9.04 13.29
CA GLU A 41 3.69 10.22 13.06
C GLU A 41 4.75 10.42 14.14
N LYS A 42 4.43 10.09 15.41
CA LYS A 42 5.40 10.14 16.52
C LYS A 42 6.49 9.06 16.41
N MET A 43 6.22 7.96 15.72
CA MET A 43 7.20 6.90 15.48
C MET A 43 8.14 7.24 14.31
N CYS A 44 7.81 8.23 13.49
CA CYS A 44 8.64 8.61 12.37
C CYS A 44 9.96 9.23 12.85
N VAL A 45 11.03 8.87 12.14
CA VAL A 45 12.38 9.44 12.34
C VAL A 45 12.72 10.42 11.19
N PRO A 46 13.65 11.37 11.40
CA PRO A 46 14.05 12.29 10.34
C PRO A 46 14.58 11.56 9.10
N ILE A 47 14.17 12.01 7.93
CA ILE A 47 14.70 11.60 6.62
C ILE A 47 15.39 12.81 6.00
N CYS A 48 16.66 12.65 5.60
CA CYS A 48 17.51 13.75 5.10
C CYS A 48 17.22 14.11 3.62
N GLU A 49 15.96 14.04 3.19
CA GLU A 49 15.56 14.32 1.82
C GLU A 49 14.84 15.65 1.70
N LYS A 50 15.48 16.64 1.03
CA LYS A 50 14.94 18.01 0.96
C LYS A 50 14.11 18.31 -0.30
N ASN A 51 14.38 17.59 -1.40
CA ASN A 51 13.83 17.95 -2.72
C ASN A 51 12.63 17.10 -3.14
N GLY A 52 12.05 16.33 -2.23
CA GLY A 52 11.03 15.36 -2.58
C GLY A 52 11.60 14.15 -3.33
N TYR A 53 10.81 13.08 -3.43
CA TYR A 53 11.21 11.86 -4.12
C TYR A 53 10.00 10.97 -4.42
N ILE A 54 10.21 10.01 -5.31
CA ILE A 54 9.32 8.90 -5.56
C ILE A 54 9.78 7.74 -4.68
N PHE A 55 8.94 7.31 -3.74
CA PHE A 55 9.23 6.13 -2.94
C PHE A 55 8.65 4.88 -3.58
N CYS A 56 9.49 3.87 -3.80
CA CYS A 56 9.11 2.60 -4.39
C CYS A 56 9.31 1.45 -3.41
N TYR A 57 8.28 0.63 -3.20
CA TYR A 57 8.35 -0.57 -2.39
C TYR A 57 7.61 -1.72 -3.06
N PHE A 58 8.35 -2.56 -3.79
CA PHE A 58 7.85 -3.69 -4.53
C PHE A 58 8.35 -5.00 -3.93
N LEU A 59 7.42 -5.90 -3.63
CA LEU A 59 7.68 -7.23 -3.07
C LEU A 59 7.57 -8.34 -4.14
N GLY A 60 7.02 -8.00 -5.29
CA GLY A 60 6.86 -8.89 -6.45
C GLY A 60 7.89 -8.63 -7.54
N LYS A 61 8.00 -9.61 -8.45
CA LYS A 61 8.95 -9.58 -9.58
C LYS A 61 8.39 -8.88 -10.84
N ARG A 62 7.14 -8.39 -10.81
CA ARG A 62 6.55 -7.72 -11.97
C ARG A 62 7.29 -6.43 -12.30
N ARG A 63 7.69 -6.27 -13.55
CA ARG A 63 8.45 -5.10 -14.04
C ARG A 63 7.61 -3.84 -14.13
N GLU A 64 6.30 -4.00 -14.29
CA GLU A 64 5.35 -2.92 -14.55
C GLU A 64 5.50 -1.73 -13.59
N GLY A 65 5.50 -1.95 -12.27
CA GLY A 65 5.65 -0.88 -11.29
C GLY A 65 6.98 -0.13 -11.42
N ARG A 66 8.07 -0.84 -11.70
CA ARG A 66 9.41 -0.27 -11.89
C ARG A 66 9.49 0.57 -13.16
N GLU A 67 8.91 0.08 -14.26
CA GLU A 67 8.82 0.82 -15.52
C GLU A 67 7.99 2.11 -15.37
N GLN A 68 6.87 2.05 -14.64
CA GLN A 68 6.04 3.22 -14.37
C GLN A 68 6.77 4.22 -13.45
N ALA A 69 7.56 3.76 -12.48
CA ALA A 69 8.38 4.63 -11.65
C ALA A 69 9.43 5.38 -12.47
N ILE A 70 10.08 4.71 -13.43
CA ILE A 70 11.04 5.34 -14.34
C ILE A 70 10.36 6.39 -15.23
N LYS A 71 9.14 6.12 -15.72
CA LYS A 71 8.36 7.10 -16.48
C LYS A 71 8.03 8.32 -15.61
N LEU A 72 7.52 8.10 -14.40
CA LEU A 72 7.20 9.17 -13.46
C LEU A 72 8.43 10.02 -13.11
N LYS A 73 9.60 9.39 -12.92
CA LYS A 73 10.88 10.11 -12.73
C LYS A 73 11.19 11.03 -13.91
N LYS A 74 10.99 10.57 -15.15
CA LYS A 74 11.25 11.40 -16.34
C LYS A 74 10.34 12.62 -16.42
N GLU A 75 9.07 12.47 -16.03
CA GLU A 75 8.08 13.55 -16.05
C GLU A 75 8.30 14.58 -14.91
N THR A 76 8.73 14.10 -13.73
CA THR A 76 8.81 14.95 -12.53
C THR A 76 10.21 15.45 -12.21
N GLY A 77 11.25 14.82 -12.74
CA GLY A 77 12.65 15.06 -12.36
C GLY A 77 13.01 14.57 -10.94
N LEU A 78 12.07 13.95 -10.22
CA LEU A 78 12.30 13.46 -8.86
C LEU A 78 13.14 12.17 -8.90
N LYS A 79 14.04 12.02 -7.91
CA LYS A 79 14.76 10.76 -7.73
C LYS A 79 13.85 9.65 -7.22
N ILE A 80 14.23 8.41 -7.51
CA ILE A 80 13.59 7.20 -7.00
C ILE A 80 14.39 6.70 -5.79
N ILE A 81 13.72 6.59 -4.63
CA ILE A 81 14.23 5.84 -3.48
C ILE A 81 13.48 4.52 -3.42
N VAL A 82 14.20 3.41 -3.54
CA VAL A 82 13.62 2.07 -3.51
C VAL A 82 14.01 1.34 -2.24
N LEU A 83 13.02 0.78 -1.56
CA LEU A 83 13.29 -0.20 -0.51
C LEU A 83 13.23 -1.60 -1.13
N LYS A 84 14.41 -2.21 -1.25
CA LYS A 84 14.53 -3.54 -1.85
C LYS A 84 13.97 -4.62 -0.93
N HIS A 85 13.34 -5.63 -1.52
CA HIS A 85 12.86 -6.79 -0.78
C HIS A 85 14.04 -7.66 -0.32
N LEU A 86 14.11 -7.96 0.98
CA LEU A 86 15.24 -8.69 1.55
C LEU A 86 15.03 -10.20 1.66
N ASP A 87 13.76 -10.68 1.59
CA ASP A 87 13.45 -12.11 1.75
C ASP A 87 13.72 -12.97 0.49
N GLY A 88 14.16 -12.34 -0.59
CA GLY A 88 14.48 -13.03 -1.84
C GLY A 88 15.13 -12.11 -2.86
N TYR A 89 15.94 -12.69 -3.71
CA TYR A 89 16.58 -11.97 -4.81
C TYR A 89 15.55 -11.65 -5.92
N ILE A 90 15.55 -10.39 -6.32
CA ILE A 90 14.75 -9.87 -7.44
C ILE A 90 15.72 -9.16 -8.40
N GLU A 91 15.99 -9.79 -9.54
CA GLU A 91 16.91 -9.30 -10.56
C GLU A 91 16.52 -7.89 -11.05
N GLU A 92 15.23 -7.62 -11.14
CA GLU A 92 14.69 -6.33 -11.55
C GLU A 92 15.07 -5.16 -10.61
N ASP A 93 15.52 -5.47 -9.39
CA ASP A 93 15.95 -4.46 -8.41
C ASP A 93 17.44 -4.13 -8.48
N ASP A 94 18.26 -4.86 -9.25
CA ASP A 94 19.71 -4.66 -9.27
C ASP A 94 20.12 -3.27 -9.75
N SER A 95 19.45 -2.79 -10.80
CA SER A 95 19.71 -1.47 -11.40
C SER A 95 18.56 -0.48 -11.21
N PHE A 96 17.56 -0.82 -10.38
CA PHE A 96 16.38 0.00 -10.17
C PHE A 96 16.56 0.96 -9.00
N GLY A 97 16.17 2.23 -9.22
CA GLY A 97 16.26 3.29 -8.21
C GLY A 97 17.58 4.06 -8.23
N ASP A 98 17.53 5.29 -7.73
CA ASP A 98 18.72 6.14 -7.58
C ASP A 98 19.38 5.90 -6.22
N GLU A 99 18.57 5.57 -5.23
CA GLU A 99 19.00 5.23 -3.87
C GLU A 99 18.25 4.00 -3.37
N ALA A 100 18.98 3.12 -2.71
CA ALA A 100 18.45 1.91 -2.11
C ALA A 100 18.96 1.76 -0.67
N PRO A 101 18.36 2.45 0.31
CA PRO A 101 18.77 2.35 1.70
C PRO A 101 18.59 0.91 2.21
N PHE A 102 19.60 0.42 2.94
CA PHE A 102 19.67 -0.96 3.39
C PHE A 102 19.22 -1.15 4.85
N ASP A 103 19.56 -0.20 5.73
CA ASP A 103 19.28 -0.27 7.17
C ASP A 103 17.90 0.36 7.52
N VAL A 104 16.85 -0.16 6.94
CA VAL A 104 15.51 0.40 7.08
C VAL A 104 14.65 -0.44 8.02
N GLY A 105 14.57 -0.01 9.28
CA GLY A 105 13.60 -0.54 10.24
C GLY A 105 12.19 0.06 10.04
N PRO A 106 11.20 -0.38 10.83
CA PRO A 106 9.81 0.06 10.70
C PRO A 106 9.64 1.58 10.76
N GLU A 107 10.35 2.27 11.65
CA GLU A 107 10.27 3.71 11.83
C GLU A 107 10.78 4.48 10.59
N LYS A 108 11.89 4.01 9.99
CA LYS A 108 12.41 4.57 8.74
C LYS A 108 11.48 4.27 7.56
N PHE A 109 10.90 3.06 7.50
CA PHE A 109 9.95 2.67 6.46
C PHE A 109 8.75 3.62 6.39
N ILE A 110 8.07 3.83 7.53
CA ILE A 110 6.93 4.75 7.57
C ILE A 110 7.36 6.20 7.33
N SER A 111 8.57 6.58 7.74
CA SER A 111 9.12 7.91 7.50
C SER A 111 9.38 8.16 6.02
N TYR A 112 9.89 7.18 5.28
CA TYR A 112 10.04 7.29 3.82
C TYR A 112 8.70 7.47 3.13
N ILE A 113 7.66 6.75 3.53
CA ILE A 113 6.32 6.95 2.97
C ILE A 113 5.78 8.33 3.32
N LYS A 114 5.84 8.73 4.59
CA LYS A 114 5.33 10.03 5.04
C LYS A 114 5.96 11.21 4.30
N ASN A 115 7.26 11.17 4.02
CA ASN A 115 7.98 12.28 3.40
C ASN A 115 8.05 12.19 1.86
N ALA A 116 7.62 11.09 1.24
CA ALA A 116 7.59 10.95 -0.20
C ALA A 116 6.66 11.97 -0.86
N THR A 117 7.02 12.44 -2.05
CA THR A 117 6.09 13.19 -2.93
C THR A 117 5.09 12.23 -3.55
N TYR A 118 5.57 11.11 -4.04
CA TYR A 118 4.76 10.04 -4.64
C TYR A 118 5.17 8.69 -4.09
N VAL A 119 4.20 7.78 -3.97
CA VAL A 119 4.44 6.40 -3.54
C VAL A 119 3.94 5.43 -4.60
N LEU A 120 4.80 4.53 -5.05
CA LEU A 120 4.48 3.42 -5.93
C LEU A 120 4.78 2.10 -5.22
N THR A 121 3.80 1.23 -5.10
CA THR A 121 3.97 0.00 -4.32
C THR A 121 3.07 -1.14 -4.79
N ASP A 122 3.48 -2.38 -4.57
CA ASP A 122 2.64 -3.57 -4.64
C ASP A 122 2.40 -4.18 -3.25
N SER A 123 2.82 -3.45 -2.21
CA SER A 123 2.69 -3.87 -0.82
C SER A 123 1.38 -3.39 -0.22
N PHE A 124 0.64 -4.31 0.42
CA PHE A 124 -0.55 -3.95 1.19
C PHE A 124 -0.24 -2.88 2.26
N HIS A 125 0.81 -3.05 3.06
CA HIS A 125 1.18 -2.05 4.07
C HIS A 125 1.75 -0.77 3.46
N GLY A 126 2.43 -0.84 2.31
CA GLY A 126 2.81 0.35 1.55
C GLY A 126 1.58 1.18 1.17
N THR A 127 0.51 0.52 0.71
CA THR A 127 -0.78 1.17 0.41
C THR A 127 -1.46 1.72 1.67
N VAL A 128 -1.52 0.93 2.75
CA VAL A 128 -2.12 1.36 4.04
C VAL A 128 -1.46 2.65 4.55
N PHE A 129 -0.13 2.68 4.63
CA PHE A 129 0.57 3.88 5.13
C PHE A 129 0.49 5.05 4.15
N SER A 130 0.40 4.81 2.86
CA SER A 130 0.12 5.88 1.89
C SER A 130 -1.23 6.54 2.15
N ILE A 131 -2.25 5.77 2.47
CA ILE A 131 -3.58 6.28 2.86
C ILE A 131 -3.50 7.03 4.19
N LEU A 132 -2.91 6.42 5.23
CA LEU A 132 -2.80 7.03 6.56
C LEU A 132 -2.05 8.36 6.55
N PHE A 133 -1.04 8.51 5.68
CA PHE A 133 -0.27 9.77 5.57
C PHE A 133 -0.74 10.69 4.45
N ASN A 134 -1.92 10.45 3.87
CA ASN A 134 -2.52 11.27 2.80
C ASN A 134 -1.55 11.49 1.62
N LYS A 135 -0.95 10.41 1.12
CA LYS A 135 0.03 10.46 0.03
C LYS A 135 -0.63 10.34 -1.34
N LYS A 136 -0.06 10.98 -2.35
CA LYS A 136 -0.34 10.66 -3.74
C LYS A 136 0.33 9.33 -4.06
N PHE A 137 -0.45 8.30 -4.35
CA PHE A 137 0.06 6.95 -4.53
C PHE A 137 -0.64 6.19 -5.66
N VAL A 138 0.05 5.17 -6.15
CA VAL A 138 -0.51 4.15 -7.03
C VAL A 138 -0.07 2.78 -6.54
N THR A 139 -1.03 1.87 -6.47
CA THR A 139 -0.80 0.49 -6.05
C THR A 139 -0.83 -0.44 -7.28
N PHE A 140 0.09 -1.39 -7.33
CA PHE A 140 0.19 -2.39 -8.39
C PHE A 140 -0.22 -3.76 -7.86
N TYR A 141 -0.79 -4.58 -8.72
CA TYR A 141 -1.00 -5.99 -8.38
C TYR A 141 0.33 -6.75 -8.37
N ARG A 142 0.58 -7.47 -7.28
CA ARG A 142 1.76 -8.32 -7.14
C ARG A 142 1.67 -9.58 -7.97
N ASN A 143 0.51 -10.21 -7.96
CA ASN A 143 0.23 -11.47 -8.63
C ASN A 143 -0.57 -11.21 -9.91
N ASN A 144 -0.50 -12.14 -10.86
CA ASN A 144 -1.42 -12.11 -11.98
C ASN A 144 -2.86 -12.26 -11.47
N PRO A 145 -3.83 -11.57 -12.08
CA PRO A 145 -5.24 -11.65 -11.66
C PRO A 145 -5.79 -13.09 -11.65
N ASP A 146 -5.33 -13.93 -12.57
CA ASP A 146 -5.77 -15.32 -12.73
C ASP A 146 -5.07 -16.31 -11.79
N ASP A 147 -4.14 -15.86 -10.97
CA ASP A 147 -3.44 -16.71 -10.01
C ASP A 147 -4.36 -17.05 -8.84
N ALA A 148 -4.66 -18.34 -8.68
CA ALA A 148 -5.52 -18.84 -7.59
C ALA A 148 -5.00 -18.51 -6.18
N LEU A 149 -3.69 -18.27 -6.03
CA LEU A 149 -3.03 -17.86 -4.79
C LEU A 149 -2.82 -16.35 -4.73
N SER A 150 -3.48 -15.59 -5.61
CA SER A 150 -3.36 -14.14 -5.65
C SER A 150 -3.73 -13.50 -4.31
N LYS A 151 -2.88 -12.58 -3.87
CA LYS A 151 -3.10 -11.77 -2.67
C LYS A 151 -3.66 -10.37 -3.02
N ASN A 152 -4.08 -10.18 -4.27
CA ASN A 152 -4.59 -8.89 -4.76
C ASN A 152 -5.92 -8.52 -4.11
N SER A 153 -6.74 -9.52 -3.72
CA SER A 153 -8.05 -9.31 -3.05
C SER A 153 -7.99 -8.41 -1.81
N ARG A 154 -6.85 -8.38 -1.11
CA ARG A 154 -6.65 -7.47 0.03
C ARG A 154 -6.57 -6.01 -0.40
N ILE A 155 -5.93 -5.75 -1.54
CA ILE A 155 -5.85 -4.41 -2.13
C ILE A 155 -7.23 -3.99 -2.61
N ASP A 156 -7.93 -4.88 -3.34
CA ASP A 156 -9.28 -4.61 -3.85
C ASP A 156 -10.27 -4.31 -2.72
N SER A 157 -10.24 -5.13 -1.66
CA SER A 157 -11.10 -4.92 -0.48
C SER A 157 -10.81 -3.58 0.20
N LEU A 158 -9.53 -3.26 0.44
CA LEU A 158 -9.14 -2.03 1.10
C LEU A 158 -9.53 -0.79 0.29
N LEU A 159 -9.10 -0.76 -0.96
CA LEU A 159 -9.33 0.41 -1.82
C LEU A 159 -10.80 0.56 -2.20
N GLY A 160 -11.53 -0.54 -2.40
CA GLY A 160 -12.96 -0.53 -2.64
C GLY A 160 -13.76 0.04 -1.47
N LEU A 161 -13.47 -0.40 -0.23
CA LEU A 161 -14.13 0.10 0.99
C LEU A 161 -13.90 1.60 1.21
N LEU A 162 -12.71 2.10 0.85
CA LEU A 162 -12.36 3.51 1.01
C LEU A 162 -12.74 4.38 -0.20
N GLY A 163 -13.18 3.79 -1.32
CA GLY A 163 -13.52 4.50 -2.55
C GLY A 163 -12.29 4.97 -3.32
N LEU A 164 -11.19 4.20 -3.25
CA LEU A 164 -9.90 4.48 -3.87
C LEU A 164 -9.53 3.44 -4.94
N ALA A 165 -10.52 2.75 -5.53
CA ALA A 165 -10.27 1.71 -6.54
C ALA A 165 -9.50 2.23 -7.77
N ASP A 166 -9.61 3.52 -8.07
CA ASP A 166 -8.86 4.23 -9.10
C ASP A 166 -7.36 4.34 -8.82
N ARG A 167 -6.92 4.06 -7.60
CA ARG A 167 -5.50 4.04 -7.21
C ARG A 167 -4.81 2.69 -7.52
N VAL A 168 -5.54 1.71 -8.02
CA VAL A 168 -4.92 0.51 -8.61
C VAL A 168 -4.50 0.81 -10.04
N PHE A 169 -3.24 0.53 -10.38
CA PHE A 169 -2.74 0.76 -11.74
C PHE A 169 -3.47 -0.13 -12.76
N SER A 170 -4.02 0.48 -13.80
CA SER A 170 -4.83 -0.19 -14.84
C SER A 170 -4.40 0.20 -16.27
N ASN A 171 -3.09 0.21 -16.55
CA ASN A 171 -2.52 0.58 -17.85
C ASN A 171 -2.79 2.03 -18.30
N LEU A 172 -3.12 2.91 -17.37
CA LEU A 172 -3.28 4.34 -17.61
C LEU A 172 -1.92 5.06 -17.58
N ASP A 173 -1.95 6.33 -17.95
CA ASP A 173 -0.79 7.21 -17.79
C ASP A 173 -0.51 7.42 -16.29
N ILE A 174 0.64 6.90 -15.82
CA ILE A 174 1.02 6.97 -14.40
C ILE A 174 1.08 8.41 -13.88
N TYR A 175 1.57 9.34 -14.69
CA TYR A 175 1.67 10.74 -14.28
C TYR A 175 0.29 11.33 -14.06
N LYS A 176 -0.63 11.15 -15.00
CA LYS A 176 -2.01 11.62 -14.85
C LYS A 176 -2.70 11.03 -13.65
N THR A 177 -2.58 9.71 -13.47
CA THR A 177 -3.21 9.01 -12.35
C THR A 177 -2.68 9.51 -11.00
N ILE A 178 -1.37 9.71 -10.86
CA ILE A 178 -0.79 10.01 -9.55
C ILE A 178 -0.95 11.48 -9.13
N ILE A 179 -1.08 12.41 -10.10
CA ILE A 179 -1.29 13.83 -9.78
C ILE A 179 -2.74 14.15 -9.43
N GLU A 180 -3.70 13.30 -9.83
CA GLU A 180 -5.10 13.48 -9.45
C GLU A 180 -5.25 13.62 -7.95
N GLU A 181 -6.07 14.61 -7.55
CA GLU A 181 -6.34 14.85 -6.14
C GLU A 181 -7.16 13.72 -5.54
N ILE A 182 -6.83 13.36 -4.33
CA ILE A 182 -7.56 12.36 -3.53
C ILE A 182 -8.36 13.11 -2.48
N ASP A 183 -9.67 12.87 -2.42
CA ASP A 183 -10.54 13.39 -1.35
C ASP A 183 -10.23 12.66 -0.03
N TYR A 184 -9.16 13.10 0.63
CA TYR A 184 -8.75 12.52 1.91
C TYR A 184 -9.71 12.82 3.06
N ASP A 185 -10.55 13.83 2.97
CA ASP A 185 -11.60 14.08 3.97
C ASP A 185 -12.67 13.00 3.87
N GLY A 186 -13.13 12.69 2.67
CA GLY A 186 -14.04 11.57 2.41
C GLY A 186 -13.45 10.21 2.79
N VAL A 187 -12.17 9.96 2.47
CA VAL A 187 -11.45 8.75 2.87
C VAL A 187 -11.36 8.61 4.39
N THR A 188 -11.03 9.69 5.09
CA THR A 188 -10.93 9.72 6.55
C THR A 188 -12.28 9.42 7.21
N ASN A 189 -13.36 9.99 6.70
CA ASN A 189 -14.71 9.71 7.22
C ASN A 189 -15.09 8.22 7.06
N LYS A 190 -14.81 7.62 5.90
CA LYS A 190 -15.02 6.19 5.68
C LYS A 190 -14.15 5.34 6.60
N LEU A 191 -12.87 5.70 6.76
CA LEU A 191 -11.95 4.97 7.64
C LEU A 191 -12.42 5.01 9.10
N ASN A 192 -12.86 6.17 9.61
CA ASN A 192 -13.37 6.33 10.96
C ASN A 192 -14.61 5.43 11.20
N SER A 193 -15.51 5.35 10.21
CA SER A 193 -16.67 4.45 10.28
C SER A 193 -16.24 2.98 10.36
N LEU A 194 -15.32 2.55 9.50
CA LEU A 194 -14.80 1.19 9.48
C LEU A 194 -14.02 0.84 10.77
N GLN A 195 -13.29 1.79 11.34
CA GLN A 195 -12.62 1.63 12.64
C GLN A 195 -13.62 1.43 13.77
N ALA A 196 -14.70 2.23 13.81
CA ALA A 196 -15.76 2.10 14.82
C ALA A 196 -16.45 0.73 14.74
N GLU A 197 -16.70 0.22 13.52
CA GLU A 197 -17.26 -1.10 13.31
C GLU A 197 -16.30 -2.25 13.68
N SER A 198 -14.99 -1.99 13.66
CA SER A 198 -13.95 -3.01 13.88
C SER A 198 -13.54 -3.14 15.35
N ARG A 199 -13.89 -2.17 16.18
CA ARG A 199 -13.68 -2.15 17.65
C ARG A 199 -14.86 -2.80 18.35
#